data_e1e66fe5d59b0272ec903e110a35ea3d
#
_entry.id   e1e66fe5d59b0272ec903e110a35ea3d
#
_cell.length_a   1.000
_cell.length_b   1.000
_cell.length_c   1.000
_cell.angle_alpha   90.00
_cell.angle_beta   90.00
_cell.angle_gamma   90.00
#
_symmetry.space_group_name_H-M   'P 1'
#
loop_
_entity.id
_entity.type
_entity.pdbx_description
1 polymer ?
#
loop_
_entity_poly.entity_id
_entity_poly.type
_entity_poly.pdbx_seq_one_letter_code
_entity_poly.pdbx_strand_id
1 'polypeptide(L)'
;MNRLVVLCAAIIAFVSCTQGNKPFFVQISDPQLGFMNGSADCSPELELLEKAIVKVNNLNPEFVVFTGDLVHWRNDTLALAAFDSLCTFIDKDITVYYLPGNHDVGNDAKGWEVEAFVKRYGHDRFVHKTADYTVIGFNTSVIKAQTEAEPAEYAWLEEQLKGADAKKPIILAAHFPIFTVVPDEPETYENLPLPMRAKYMALFEKYGVDTYLAGHQHKCMGAQHNGIDYVIASALGRQLGNDTHGYTIVTVEDGKVAGRYVTVEEMENK
;
A
#
# COMPACT_ATOMS: atom_id res chain seq x y z
N MET A 1 -18.72 -9.03 -32.70
CA MET A 1 -17.69 -8.17 -32.05
C MET A 1 -18.43 -7.10 -31.24
N ASN A 2 -18.79 -7.42 -29.99
CA ASN A 2 -19.42 -6.47 -29.09
C ASN A 2 -18.35 -5.96 -28.12
N ARG A 3 -18.00 -4.70 -28.27
CA ARG A 3 -17.13 -4.00 -27.30
C ARG A 3 -17.98 -3.67 -26.07
N LEU A 4 -17.69 -4.35 -24.97
CA LEU A 4 -18.22 -3.98 -23.66
C LEU A 4 -17.44 -2.74 -23.20
N VAL A 5 -18.08 -1.59 -23.23
CA VAL A 5 -17.56 -0.36 -22.61
C VAL A 5 -17.95 -0.44 -21.15
N VAL A 6 -16.96 -0.71 -20.30
CA VAL A 6 -17.16 -0.60 -18.85
C VAL A 6 -17.12 0.89 -18.51
N LEU A 7 -18.30 1.45 -18.29
CA LEU A 7 -18.46 2.81 -17.75
C LEU A 7 -18.19 2.71 -16.23
N CYS A 8 -17.05 3.22 -15.78
CA CYS A 8 -16.85 3.49 -14.37
C CYS A 8 -17.76 4.66 -13.97
N ALA A 9 -18.96 4.36 -13.53
CA ALA A 9 -19.83 5.33 -12.91
C ALA A 9 -19.31 5.59 -11.48
N ALA A 10 -18.78 6.78 -11.24
CA ALA A 10 -18.54 7.28 -9.89
C ALA A 10 -19.89 7.40 -9.18
N ILE A 11 -20.19 6.42 -8.32
CA ILE A 11 -21.33 6.51 -7.43
C ILE A 11 -20.93 7.46 -6.30
N ILE A 12 -21.35 8.73 -6.43
CA ILE A 12 -21.34 9.68 -5.32
C ILE A 12 -22.51 9.29 -4.41
N ALA A 13 -22.23 8.40 -3.48
CA ALA A 13 -23.16 8.15 -2.38
C ALA A 13 -22.88 9.21 -1.30
N PHE A 14 -23.79 10.14 -1.13
CA PHE A 14 -23.88 10.97 0.08
C PHE A 14 -24.23 10.03 1.25
N VAL A 15 -23.22 9.55 1.95
CA VAL A 15 -23.43 8.89 3.24
C VAL A 15 -23.45 9.98 4.30
N SER A 16 -24.65 10.28 4.77
CA SER A 16 -24.86 11.04 6.00
C SER A 16 -24.15 10.31 7.14
N CYS A 17 -23.12 10.93 7.71
CA CYS A 17 -22.31 10.39 8.78
C CYS A 17 -23.11 10.37 10.10
N THR A 18 -23.75 9.25 10.40
CA THR A 18 -23.97 8.88 11.80
C THR A 18 -22.73 8.08 12.20
N GLN A 19 -21.81 8.73 12.93
CA GLN A 19 -20.59 8.13 13.46
C GLN A 19 -20.91 7.05 14.51
N GLY A 20 -21.11 5.82 14.05
CA GLY A 20 -20.64 4.67 14.81
C GLY A 20 -19.20 4.45 14.39
N ASN A 21 -18.29 4.23 15.33
CA ASN A 21 -16.87 3.98 15.07
C ASN A 21 -16.72 2.75 14.15
N LYS A 22 -16.71 2.95 12.84
CA LYS A 22 -16.40 1.90 11.88
C LYS A 22 -14.89 1.72 11.87
N PRO A 23 -14.37 0.50 11.99
CA PRO A 23 -12.95 0.27 11.91
C PRO A 23 -12.43 0.66 10.52
N PHE A 24 -11.38 1.46 10.46
CA PHE A 24 -10.73 1.86 9.21
C PHE A 24 -9.26 2.16 9.44
N PHE A 25 -8.50 2.04 8.38
CA PHE A 25 -7.09 2.43 8.34
C PHE A 25 -6.77 3.22 7.08
N VAL A 26 -5.61 3.83 7.03
CA VAL A 26 -5.15 4.62 5.90
C VAL A 26 -3.95 3.95 5.24
N GLN A 27 -4.01 3.80 3.92
CA GLN A 27 -2.88 3.44 3.08
C GLN A 27 -2.33 4.69 2.41
N ILE A 28 -1.05 4.99 2.63
CA ILE A 28 -0.30 6.02 1.93
C ILE A 28 0.74 5.30 1.05
N SER A 29 0.70 5.54 -0.25
CA SER A 29 1.63 4.91 -1.18
C SER A 29 2.52 5.94 -1.85
N ASP A 30 3.76 5.57 -2.10
CA ASP A 30 4.68 6.30 -2.96
C ASP A 30 4.77 7.81 -2.65
N PRO A 31 5.05 8.21 -1.39
CA PRO A 31 5.39 9.61 -1.10
C PRO A 31 6.64 10.04 -1.85
N GLN A 32 7.57 9.17 -2.05
CA GLN A 32 8.73 9.15 -2.95
C GLN A 32 9.45 10.50 -3.02
N LEU A 33 9.86 11.02 -1.85
CA LEU A 33 10.50 12.32 -1.69
C LEU A 33 11.70 12.48 -2.64
N GLY A 34 11.67 13.53 -3.45
CA GLY A 34 12.69 13.85 -4.44
C GLY A 34 12.42 13.32 -5.85
N PHE A 35 11.28 12.71 -6.12
CA PHE A 35 10.94 12.22 -7.46
C PHE A 35 10.51 13.35 -8.41
N MET A 36 9.78 14.36 -7.94
CA MET A 36 9.27 15.45 -8.79
C MET A 36 10.40 16.28 -9.39
N ASN A 37 11.45 16.57 -8.62
CA ASN A 37 12.55 17.45 -8.99
C ASN A 37 13.90 16.74 -9.12
N GLY A 38 13.91 15.41 -9.29
CA GLY A 38 15.13 14.63 -9.50
C GLY A 38 16.09 14.67 -8.30
N SER A 39 15.57 14.66 -7.09
CA SER A 39 16.27 14.73 -5.80
C SER A 39 17.02 16.04 -5.52
N ALA A 40 16.93 17.03 -6.39
CA ALA A 40 17.51 18.33 -6.11
C ALA A 40 16.74 19.10 -5.02
N ASP A 41 15.45 18.81 -4.92
CA ASP A 41 14.53 19.45 -3.97
C ASP A 41 13.33 18.52 -3.74
N CYS A 42 13.08 18.13 -2.50
CA CYS A 42 11.93 17.30 -2.13
C CYS A 42 10.79 18.12 -1.47
N SER A 43 10.86 19.44 -1.51
CA SER A 43 9.86 20.32 -0.88
C SER A 43 8.42 20.07 -1.37
N PRO A 44 8.15 19.80 -2.67
CA PRO A 44 6.79 19.52 -3.13
C PRO A 44 6.19 18.27 -2.48
N GLU A 45 6.96 17.18 -2.41
CA GLU A 45 6.49 15.94 -1.79
C GLU A 45 6.38 16.07 -0.27
N LEU A 46 7.26 16.85 0.37
CA LEU A 46 7.16 17.16 1.81
C LEU A 46 5.86 17.92 2.13
N GLU A 47 5.49 18.91 1.30
CA GLU A 47 4.22 19.63 1.47
C GLU A 47 3.00 18.70 1.34
N LEU A 48 3.03 17.76 0.40
CA LEU A 48 1.97 16.76 0.22
C LEU A 48 1.90 15.80 1.42
N LEU A 49 3.06 15.35 1.92
CA LEU A 49 3.13 14.47 3.09
C LEU A 49 2.62 15.19 4.35
N GLU A 50 2.97 16.45 4.55
CA GLU A 50 2.46 17.27 5.66
C GLU A 50 0.93 17.38 5.60
N LYS A 51 0.37 17.71 4.43
CA LYS A 51 -1.10 17.75 4.22
C LYS A 51 -1.75 16.41 4.53
N ALA A 52 -1.14 15.29 4.08
CA ALA A 52 -1.66 13.96 4.36
C ALA A 52 -1.63 13.64 5.86
N ILE A 53 -0.56 13.97 6.57
CA ILE A 53 -0.43 13.76 8.01
C ILE A 53 -1.49 14.56 8.79
N VAL A 54 -1.70 15.83 8.44
CA VAL A 54 -2.76 16.64 9.06
C VAL A 54 -4.15 16.00 8.88
N LYS A 55 -4.44 15.50 7.68
CA LYS A 55 -5.71 14.81 7.41
C LYS A 55 -5.83 13.48 8.16
N VAL A 56 -4.76 12.69 8.19
CA VAL A 56 -4.70 11.43 8.95
C VAL A 56 -4.98 11.66 10.43
N ASN A 57 -4.33 12.66 11.05
CA ASN A 57 -4.56 13.00 12.45
C ASN A 57 -6.01 13.42 12.72
N ASN A 58 -6.61 14.23 11.81
CA ASN A 58 -8.02 14.61 11.90
C ASN A 58 -8.99 13.42 11.74
N LEU A 59 -8.64 12.44 10.91
CA LEU A 59 -9.44 11.22 10.69
C LEU A 59 -9.32 10.25 11.87
N ASN A 60 -8.18 10.21 12.55
CA ASN A 60 -7.86 9.31 13.66
C ASN A 60 -8.12 7.82 13.31
N PRO A 61 -7.43 7.25 12.28
CA PRO A 61 -7.55 5.85 11.90
C PRO A 61 -6.96 4.92 12.96
N GLU A 62 -7.29 3.62 12.93
CA GLU A 62 -6.66 2.62 13.81
C GLU A 62 -5.14 2.53 13.56
N PHE A 63 -4.73 2.66 12.31
CA PHE A 63 -3.32 2.72 11.93
C PHE A 63 -3.14 3.35 10.52
N VAL A 64 -1.89 3.65 10.20
CA VAL A 64 -1.46 4.03 8.86
C VAL A 64 -0.47 3.00 8.35
N VAL A 65 -0.56 2.63 7.09
CA VAL A 65 0.48 1.86 6.40
C VAL A 65 1.03 2.64 5.22
N PHE A 66 2.35 2.82 5.22
CA PHE A 66 3.08 3.26 4.05
C PHE A 66 3.43 2.04 3.21
N THR A 67 2.94 1.99 1.96
CA THR A 67 3.15 0.84 1.07
C THR A 67 4.34 1.01 0.13
N GLY A 68 5.42 1.58 0.65
CA GLY A 68 6.72 1.63 -0.01
C GLY A 68 6.99 2.89 -0.82
N ASP A 69 8.20 2.95 -1.34
CA ASP A 69 8.77 4.08 -2.06
C ASP A 69 8.66 5.38 -1.25
N LEU A 70 9.25 5.35 -0.06
CA LEU A 70 9.22 6.48 0.89
C LEU A 70 10.03 7.66 0.37
N VAL A 71 11.17 7.35 -0.27
CA VAL A 71 12.07 8.32 -0.91
C VAL A 71 12.42 7.86 -2.33
N HIS A 72 12.83 8.80 -3.20
CA HIS A 72 13.21 8.47 -4.57
C HIS A 72 14.57 7.75 -4.66
N TRP A 73 15.50 8.11 -3.77
CA TRP A 73 16.82 7.47 -3.70
C TRP A 73 17.12 7.02 -2.27
N ARG A 74 17.23 5.71 -2.06
CA ARG A 74 17.52 5.09 -0.75
C ARG A 74 18.77 5.61 -0.04
N ASN A 75 19.69 6.21 -0.78
CA ASN A 75 20.93 6.80 -0.28
C ASN A 75 20.81 8.32 0.00
N ASP A 76 19.65 8.93 -0.29
CA ASP A 76 19.41 10.33 0.02
C ASP A 76 19.08 10.47 1.51
N THR A 77 20.15 10.67 2.29
CA THR A 77 20.03 10.78 3.76
C THR A 77 19.25 12.02 4.19
N LEU A 78 19.20 13.08 3.39
CA LEU A 78 18.45 14.29 3.70
C LEU A 78 16.95 14.06 3.47
N ALA A 79 16.56 13.46 2.35
CA ALA A 79 15.17 13.09 2.09
C ALA A 79 14.66 12.08 3.11
N LEU A 80 15.45 11.06 3.46
CA LEU A 80 15.13 10.10 4.51
C LEU A 80 14.93 10.77 5.88
N ALA A 81 15.81 11.70 6.27
CA ALA A 81 15.68 12.41 7.53
C ALA A 81 14.46 13.35 7.55
N ALA A 82 14.16 13.99 6.42
CA ALA A 82 12.98 14.83 6.28
C ALA A 82 11.68 14.02 6.36
N PHE A 83 11.63 12.87 5.69
CA PHE A 83 10.51 11.92 5.79
C PHE A 83 10.28 11.49 7.24
N ASP A 84 11.32 10.98 7.91
CA ASP A 84 11.24 10.53 9.30
C ASP A 84 10.77 11.66 10.22
N SER A 85 11.32 12.88 10.03
CA SER A 85 10.95 14.05 10.82
C SER A 85 9.46 14.38 10.69
N LEU A 86 8.92 14.39 9.46
CA LEU A 86 7.48 14.63 9.24
C LEU A 86 6.62 13.53 9.84
N CYS A 87 7.01 12.27 9.71
CA CYS A 87 6.26 11.16 10.29
C CYS A 87 6.14 11.23 11.83
N THR A 88 7.04 11.97 12.52
CA THR A 88 6.90 12.22 13.97
C THR A 88 5.70 13.09 14.35
N PHE A 89 5.09 13.79 13.38
CA PHE A 89 3.87 14.58 13.59
C PHE A 89 2.58 13.75 13.43
N ILE A 90 2.65 12.49 13.06
CA ILE A 90 1.51 11.58 13.18
C ILE A 90 1.21 11.40 14.67
N ASP A 91 -0.06 11.50 15.04
CA ASP A 91 -0.48 11.39 16.45
C ASP A 91 -0.03 10.05 17.04
N LYS A 92 0.48 10.09 18.27
CA LYS A 92 1.13 8.94 18.93
C LYS A 92 0.20 7.76 19.19
N ASP A 93 -1.09 8.00 19.17
CA ASP A 93 -2.12 6.97 19.34
C ASP A 93 -2.40 6.23 18.03
N ILE A 94 -1.91 6.73 16.89
CA ILE A 94 -2.01 6.09 15.58
C ILE A 94 -0.78 5.22 15.35
N THR A 95 -0.97 3.91 15.22
CA THR A 95 0.12 3.00 14.85
C THR A 95 0.54 3.23 13.41
N VAL A 96 1.85 3.26 13.13
CA VAL A 96 2.37 3.43 11.76
C VAL A 96 3.19 2.22 11.36
N TYR A 97 2.86 1.66 10.19
CA TYR A 97 3.61 0.57 9.55
C TYR A 97 4.28 1.05 8.28
N TYR A 98 5.49 0.57 8.04
CA TYR A 98 6.28 0.88 6.84
C TYR A 98 6.60 -0.41 6.11
N LEU A 99 6.30 -0.46 4.82
CA LEU A 99 6.72 -1.53 3.92
C LEU A 99 7.73 -0.97 2.91
N PRO A 100 8.74 -1.74 2.50
CA PRO A 100 9.69 -1.26 1.53
C PRO A 100 9.14 -1.34 0.10
N GLY A 101 9.42 -0.28 -0.69
CA GLY A 101 9.34 -0.32 -2.14
C GLY A 101 10.72 -0.51 -2.78
N ASN A 102 10.77 -0.54 -4.10
CA ASN A 102 12.04 -0.73 -4.81
C ASN A 102 12.95 0.49 -4.74
N HIS A 103 12.43 1.67 -4.49
CA HIS A 103 13.24 2.85 -4.25
C HIS A 103 13.85 2.87 -2.85
N ASP A 104 13.29 2.11 -1.89
CA ASP A 104 13.81 2.00 -0.53
C ASP A 104 14.91 0.94 -0.40
N VAL A 105 14.77 -0.21 -1.10
CA VAL A 105 15.68 -1.36 -0.97
C VAL A 105 16.34 -1.80 -2.28
N GLY A 106 16.21 -1.00 -3.35
CA GLY A 106 16.74 -1.30 -4.68
C GLY A 106 15.91 -2.33 -5.46
N ASN A 107 16.03 -2.31 -6.80
CA ASN A 107 15.32 -3.26 -7.66
C ASN A 107 15.80 -4.70 -7.49
N ASP A 108 16.99 -4.90 -6.99
CA ASP A 108 17.60 -6.21 -6.68
C ASP A 108 17.43 -6.62 -5.20
N ALA A 109 16.85 -5.75 -4.38
CA ALA A 109 16.49 -5.97 -2.98
C ALA A 109 17.57 -6.76 -2.22
N LYS A 110 18.83 -6.30 -2.28
CA LYS A 110 19.95 -6.96 -1.61
C LYS A 110 19.73 -7.05 -0.12
N GLY A 111 20.17 -8.14 0.50
CA GLY A 111 19.96 -8.40 1.93
C GLY A 111 20.38 -7.22 2.81
N TRP A 112 21.54 -6.59 2.54
CA TRP A 112 22.02 -5.44 3.33
C TRP A 112 21.13 -4.18 3.17
N GLU A 113 20.42 -4.01 2.04
CA GLU A 113 19.48 -2.91 1.81
C GLU A 113 18.19 -3.13 2.60
N VAL A 114 17.67 -4.37 2.58
CA VAL A 114 16.53 -4.78 3.42
C VAL A 114 16.89 -4.66 4.91
N GLU A 115 18.07 -5.10 5.33
CA GLU A 115 18.54 -4.93 6.70
C GLU A 115 18.64 -3.45 7.11
N ALA A 116 19.09 -2.58 6.21
CA ALA A 116 19.13 -1.13 6.46
C ALA A 116 17.73 -0.54 6.65
N PHE A 117 16.76 -0.97 5.85
CA PHE A 117 15.35 -0.60 6.01
C PHE A 117 14.80 -1.07 7.36
N VAL A 118 14.98 -2.35 7.70
CA VAL A 118 14.56 -2.92 8.99
C VAL A 118 15.23 -2.21 10.15
N LYS A 119 16.51 -1.87 10.05
CA LYS A 119 17.20 -1.10 11.10
C LYS A 119 16.60 0.29 11.32
N ARG A 120 16.07 0.94 10.26
CA ARG A 120 15.46 2.27 10.35
C ARG A 120 14.05 2.23 10.89
N TYR A 121 13.21 1.31 10.39
CA TYR A 121 11.77 1.29 10.65
C TYR A 121 11.34 0.15 11.61
N GLY A 122 12.27 -0.70 12.04
CA GLY A 122 12.03 -1.79 12.97
C GLY A 122 11.49 -3.08 12.32
N HIS A 123 10.96 -3.00 11.09
CA HIS A 123 10.35 -4.13 10.36
C HIS A 123 10.29 -3.83 8.86
N ASP A 124 10.13 -4.88 8.05
CA ASP A 124 9.80 -4.83 6.62
C ASP A 124 8.48 -5.56 6.29
N ARG A 125 7.78 -6.03 7.34
CA ARG A 125 6.53 -6.77 7.29
C ARG A 125 5.83 -6.67 8.65
N PHE A 126 4.50 -6.79 8.67
CA PHE A 126 3.72 -6.66 9.90
C PHE A 126 2.44 -7.49 9.88
N VAL A 127 1.85 -7.68 11.04
CA VAL A 127 0.48 -8.20 11.19
C VAL A 127 -0.29 -7.28 12.14
N HIS A 128 -1.43 -6.77 11.67
CA HIS A 128 -2.38 -6.03 12.47
C HIS A 128 -3.67 -6.84 12.58
N LYS A 129 -4.02 -7.27 13.79
CA LYS A 129 -5.22 -8.08 14.06
C LYS A 129 -6.19 -7.28 14.92
N THR A 130 -7.43 -7.21 14.49
CA THR A 130 -8.53 -6.64 15.24
C THR A 130 -9.60 -7.68 15.53
N ALA A 131 -10.68 -7.26 16.19
CA ALA A 131 -11.85 -8.09 16.35
C ALA A 131 -12.57 -8.34 15.02
N ASP A 132 -12.38 -7.49 14.00
CA ASP A 132 -13.19 -7.47 12.78
C ASP A 132 -12.43 -7.92 11.53
N TYR A 133 -11.09 -7.79 11.48
CA TYR A 133 -10.27 -8.12 10.31
C TYR A 133 -8.81 -8.39 10.68
N THR A 134 -8.04 -8.89 9.71
CA THR A 134 -6.57 -9.03 9.80
C THR A 134 -5.93 -8.34 8.61
N VAL A 135 -4.93 -7.48 8.85
CA VAL A 135 -4.05 -6.93 7.80
C VAL A 135 -2.67 -7.53 7.95
N ILE A 136 -2.12 -8.05 6.86
CA ILE A 136 -0.76 -8.60 6.79
C ILE A 136 0.01 -7.81 5.75
N GLY A 137 0.99 -7.04 6.18
CA GLY A 137 1.94 -6.36 5.30
C GLY A 137 3.17 -7.21 5.08
N PHE A 138 3.70 -7.28 3.85
CA PHE A 138 4.85 -8.11 3.51
C PHE A 138 5.73 -7.51 2.41
N ASN A 139 6.98 -7.96 2.33
CA ASN A 139 8.00 -7.38 1.48
C ASN A 139 7.98 -7.98 0.07
N THR A 140 7.26 -7.34 -0.86
CA THR A 140 7.23 -7.78 -2.26
C THR A 140 8.48 -7.43 -3.06
N SER A 141 9.38 -6.59 -2.56
CA SER A 141 10.64 -6.28 -3.25
C SER A 141 11.55 -7.52 -3.33
N VAL A 142 11.63 -8.33 -2.27
CA VAL A 142 12.40 -9.59 -2.28
C VAL A 142 11.77 -10.64 -3.20
N ILE A 143 10.45 -10.60 -3.37
CA ILE A 143 9.69 -11.49 -4.27
C ILE A 143 9.91 -11.08 -5.73
N LYS A 144 9.79 -9.78 -6.01
CA LYS A 144 10.02 -9.21 -7.34
C LYS A 144 11.43 -9.52 -7.84
N ALA A 145 12.41 -9.33 -6.97
CA ALA A 145 13.81 -9.58 -7.26
C ALA A 145 14.20 -11.08 -7.22
N GLN A 146 13.29 -11.95 -6.75
CA GLN A 146 13.54 -13.40 -6.57
C GLN A 146 14.83 -13.67 -5.78
N THR A 147 15.03 -12.94 -4.69
CA THR A 147 16.22 -13.05 -3.85
C THR A 147 16.25 -14.34 -3.03
N GLU A 148 17.38 -14.64 -2.41
CA GLU A 148 17.52 -15.76 -1.48
C GLU A 148 16.60 -15.64 -0.24
N ALA A 149 16.09 -14.44 0.06
CA ALA A 149 15.14 -14.20 1.14
C ALA A 149 13.69 -14.57 0.79
N GLU A 150 13.35 -14.72 -0.51
CA GLU A 150 11.98 -14.99 -0.95
C GLU A 150 11.36 -16.23 -0.32
N PRO A 151 12.04 -17.38 -0.20
CA PRO A 151 11.44 -18.56 0.44
C PRO A 151 11.09 -18.34 1.92
N ALA A 152 11.87 -17.55 2.63
CA ALA A 152 11.58 -17.19 4.02
C ALA A 152 10.41 -16.23 4.13
N GLU A 153 10.28 -15.28 3.20
CA GLU A 153 9.13 -14.38 3.09
C GLU A 153 7.84 -15.15 2.81
N TYR A 154 7.87 -16.09 1.87
CA TYR A 154 6.74 -16.97 1.57
C TYR A 154 6.32 -17.79 2.79
N ALA A 155 7.26 -18.44 3.46
CA ALA A 155 6.97 -19.27 4.63
C ALA A 155 6.37 -18.45 5.78
N TRP A 156 6.91 -17.24 6.01
CA TRP A 156 6.37 -16.34 7.02
C TRP A 156 4.94 -15.90 6.67
N LEU A 157 4.70 -15.49 5.43
CA LEU A 157 3.36 -15.07 4.98
C LEU A 157 2.35 -16.23 5.11
N GLU A 158 2.73 -17.45 4.70
CA GLU A 158 1.87 -18.62 4.85
C GLU A 158 1.53 -18.89 6.32
N GLU A 159 2.49 -18.74 7.23
CA GLU A 159 2.26 -18.89 8.67
C GLU A 159 1.26 -17.86 9.19
N GLN A 160 1.39 -16.58 8.77
CA GLN A 160 0.46 -15.53 9.20
C GLN A 160 -0.94 -15.76 8.65
N LEU A 161 -1.07 -16.13 7.39
CA LEU A 161 -2.34 -16.47 6.75
C LEU A 161 -3.02 -17.65 7.43
N LYS A 162 -2.27 -18.70 7.76
CA LYS A 162 -2.77 -19.85 8.53
C LYS A 162 -3.26 -19.46 9.92
N GLY A 163 -2.65 -18.45 10.55
CA GLY A 163 -3.02 -17.94 11.86
C GLY A 163 -4.13 -16.89 11.85
N ALA A 164 -4.63 -16.50 10.66
CA ALA A 164 -5.74 -15.56 10.53
C ALA A 164 -7.10 -16.29 10.71
N ASP A 165 -8.11 -15.53 11.15
CA ASP A 165 -9.49 -16.05 11.25
C ASP A 165 -10.16 -15.98 9.89
N ALA A 166 -10.30 -17.08 9.19
CA ALA A 166 -10.92 -17.17 7.86
C ALA A 166 -12.42 -16.76 7.82
N LYS A 167 -13.03 -16.45 8.97
CA LYS A 167 -14.40 -15.92 9.03
C LYS A 167 -14.45 -14.39 8.95
N LYS A 168 -13.29 -13.75 8.94
CA LYS A 168 -13.11 -12.30 8.94
C LYS A 168 -12.28 -11.90 7.75
N PRO A 169 -12.45 -10.69 7.21
CA PRO A 169 -11.63 -10.22 6.11
C PRO A 169 -10.13 -10.33 6.38
N ILE A 170 -9.41 -10.90 5.42
CA ILE A 170 -7.95 -10.96 5.38
C ILE A 170 -7.48 -10.02 4.27
N ILE A 171 -6.78 -8.96 4.68
CA ILE A 171 -6.29 -7.91 3.80
C ILE A 171 -4.77 -8.02 3.72
N LEU A 172 -4.23 -8.06 2.52
CA LEU A 172 -2.79 -8.00 2.30
C LEU A 172 -2.38 -6.59 1.88
N ALA A 173 -1.23 -6.13 2.34
CA ALA A 173 -0.64 -4.87 1.95
C ALA A 173 0.81 -5.06 1.50
N ALA A 174 1.19 -4.48 0.37
CA ALA A 174 2.52 -4.62 -0.21
C ALA A 174 2.83 -3.44 -1.13
N HIS A 175 4.05 -3.38 -1.67
CA HIS A 175 4.42 -2.34 -2.62
C HIS A 175 4.08 -2.75 -4.07
N PHE A 176 4.68 -3.85 -4.57
CA PHE A 176 4.43 -4.27 -5.96
C PHE A 176 3.06 -4.89 -6.14
N PRO A 177 2.33 -4.53 -7.21
CA PRO A 177 1.16 -5.28 -7.66
C PRO A 177 1.54 -6.72 -8.03
N ILE A 178 0.67 -7.67 -7.71
CA ILE A 178 0.79 -9.03 -8.22
C ILE A 178 0.71 -9.00 -9.76
N PHE A 179 -0.31 -8.33 -10.27
CA PHE A 179 -0.53 -7.99 -11.67
C PHE A 179 -1.23 -6.63 -11.76
N THR A 180 -1.26 -6.01 -12.93
CA THR A 180 -1.86 -4.66 -13.12
C THR A 180 -3.24 -4.70 -13.72
N VAL A 181 -3.50 -5.62 -14.66
CA VAL A 181 -4.79 -5.74 -15.38
C VAL A 181 -5.32 -7.16 -15.33
N VAL A 182 -4.50 -8.16 -15.68
CA VAL A 182 -4.89 -9.58 -15.69
C VAL A 182 -3.72 -10.45 -15.22
N PRO A 183 -3.98 -11.58 -14.56
CA PRO A 183 -2.94 -12.42 -13.99
C PRO A 183 -1.90 -12.95 -14.98
N ASP A 184 -2.30 -13.21 -16.22
CA ASP A 184 -1.47 -13.77 -17.29
C ASP A 184 -0.84 -12.71 -18.21
N GLU A 185 -0.94 -11.43 -17.85
CA GLU A 185 -0.25 -10.35 -18.56
C GLU A 185 1.27 -10.56 -18.59
N PRO A 186 1.98 -10.02 -19.58
CA PRO A 186 3.44 -10.11 -19.63
C PRO A 186 4.10 -9.61 -18.35
N GLU A 187 5.23 -10.22 -17.99
CA GLU A 187 6.08 -9.70 -16.93
C GLU A 187 6.71 -8.38 -17.38
N THR A 188 6.61 -7.38 -16.52
CA THR A 188 7.16 -6.03 -16.75
C THR A 188 7.81 -5.51 -15.48
N TYR A 189 8.29 -4.27 -15.51
CA TYR A 189 8.77 -3.56 -14.31
C TYR A 189 7.66 -3.42 -13.25
N GLU A 190 6.42 -3.25 -13.71
CA GLU A 190 5.28 -2.85 -12.88
C GLU A 190 4.64 -3.98 -12.07
N ASN A 191 4.95 -5.25 -12.37
CA ASN A 191 4.25 -6.40 -11.78
C ASN A 191 5.21 -7.51 -11.35
N LEU A 192 4.74 -8.49 -10.59
CA LEU A 192 5.57 -9.61 -10.18
C LEU A 192 5.90 -10.56 -11.35
N PRO A 193 7.02 -11.32 -11.30
CA PRO A 193 7.32 -12.38 -12.26
C PRO A 193 6.22 -13.45 -12.32
N LEU A 194 5.93 -13.96 -13.51
CA LEU A 194 4.85 -14.94 -13.71
C LEU A 194 4.88 -16.16 -12.75
N PRO A 195 6.05 -16.80 -12.49
CA PRO A 195 6.10 -17.90 -11.51
C PRO A 195 5.73 -17.45 -10.09
N MET A 196 6.12 -16.23 -9.70
CA MET A 196 5.80 -15.67 -8.39
C MET A 196 4.31 -15.32 -8.31
N ARG A 197 3.70 -14.76 -9.37
CA ARG A 197 2.25 -14.52 -9.39
C ARG A 197 1.47 -15.79 -9.11
N ALA A 198 1.73 -16.85 -9.89
CA ALA A 198 1.04 -18.13 -9.73
C ALA A 198 1.21 -18.70 -8.31
N LYS A 199 2.44 -18.62 -7.77
CA LYS A 199 2.76 -19.10 -6.43
C LYS A 199 1.99 -18.36 -5.33
N TYR A 200 2.01 -17.01 -5.37
CA TYR A 200 1.41 -16.19 -4.33
C TYR A 200 -0.11 -16.11 -4.46
N MET A 201 -0.66 -16.05 -5.67
CA MET A 201 -2.10 -16.09 -5.89
C MET A 201 -2.72 -17.40 -5.38
N ALA A 202 -2.09 -18.54 -5.65
CA ALA A 202 -2.53 -19.82 -5.10
C ALA A 202 -2.51 -19.84 -3.57
N LEU A 203 -1.52 -19.16 -2.95
CA LEU A 203 -1.47 -19.01 -1.49
C LEU A 203 -2.64 -18.16 -0.98
N PHE A 204 -2.93 -17.03 -1.64
CA PHE A 204 -4.02 -16.13 -1.25
C PHE A 204 -5.38 -16.82 -1.36
N GLU A 205 -5.62 -17.52 -2.46
CA GLU A 205 -6.84 -18.31 -2.67
C GLU A 205 -7.01 -19.42 -1.62
N LYS A 206 -5.92 -20.13 -1.32
CA LYS A 206 -5.91 -21.22 -0.31
C LYS A 206 -6.39 -20.75 1.07
N TYR A 207 -6.03 -19.53 1.46
CA TYR A 207 -6.33 -19.01 2.79
C TYR A 207 -7.47 -17.98 2.81
N GLY A 208 -8.14 -17.76 1.66
CA GLY A 208 -9.32 -16.89 1.58
C GLY A 208 -8.99 -15.42 1.81
N VAL A 209 -7.94 -14.91 1.17
CA VAL A 209 -7.65 -13.48 1.16
C VAL A 209 -8.78 -12.74 0.44
N ASP A 210 -9.27 -11.64 1.01
CA ASP A 210 -10.33 -10.83 0.43
C ASP A 210 -9.79 -9.70 -0.44
N THR A 211 -8.72 -9.03 0.01
CA THR A 211 -8.21 -7.83 -0.67
C THR A 211 -6.68 -7.80 -0.62
N TYR A 212 -6.08 -7.42 -1.75
CA TYR A 212 -4.65 -7.13 -1.89
C TYR A 212 -4.47 -5.64 -2.23
N LEU A 213 -3.78 -4.91 -1.38
CA LEU A 213 -3.48 -3.49 -1.54
C LEU A 213 -2.03 -3.30 -2.00
N ALA A 214 -1.84 -2.53 -3.06
CA ALA A 214 -0.51 -2.23 -3.61
C ALA A 214 -0.33 -0.73 -3.90
N GLY A 215 0.89 -0.35 -4.26
CA GLY A 215 1.28 0.96 -4.78
C GLY A 215 2.03 0.83 -6.11
N HIS A 216 3.20 1.48 -6.20
CA HIS A 216 4.18 1.37 -7.29
C HIS A 216 3.76 1.98 -8.64
N GLN A 217 2.49 1.93 -9.00
CA GLN A 217 2.00 2.36 -10.32
C GLN A 217 1.77 3.86 -10.42
N HIS A 218 1.68 4.56 -9.29
CA HIS A 218 1.31 5.97 -9.24
C HIS A 218 0.02 6.28 -10.00
N LYS A 219 -0.90 5.31 -10.03
CA LYS A 219 -2.23 5.37 -10.65
C LYS A 219 -3.19 4.52 -9.85
N CYS A 220 -4.42 5.01 -9.66
CA CYS A 220 -5.49 4.20 -9.13
C CYS A 220 -5.91 3.13 -10.15
N MET A 221 -5.73 1.88 -9.80
CA MET A 221 -6.13 0.74 -10.62
C MET A 221 -6.79 -0.32 -9.74
N GLY A 222 -7.58 -1.18 -10.35
CA GLY A 222 -8.20 -2.29 -9.63
C GLY A 222 -8.61 -3.41 -10.57
N ALA A 223 -8.55 -4.63 -10.06
CA ALA A 223 -9.02 -5.83 -10.74
C ALA A 223 -9.60 -6.79 -9.71
N GLN A 224 -10.46 -7.69 -10.14
CA GLN A 224 -10.94 -8.80 -9.32
C GLN A 224 -10.56 -10.13 -10.00
N HIS A 225 -10.01 -11.04 -9.22
CA HIS A 225 -9.69 -12.38 -9.71
C HIS A 225 -9.93 -13.42 -8.62
N ASN A 226 -10.66 -14.48 -8.95
CA ASN A 226 -11.01 -15.59 -8.04
C ASN A 226 -11.57 -15.14 -6.67
N GLY A 227 -12.37 -14.05 -6.67
CA GLY A 227 -13.00 -13.53 -5.46
C GLY A 227 -12.11 -12.59 -4.64
N ILE A 228 -10.87 -12.34 -5.05
CA ILE A 228 -9.94 -11.43 -4.40
C ILE A 228 -9.95 -10.09 -5.14
N ASP A 229 -10.09 -8.99 -4.41
CA ASP A 229 -9.96 -7.64 -4.94
C ASP A 229 -8.48 -7.21 -4.90
N TYR A 230 -7.91 -6.91 -6.08
CA TYR A 230 -6.56 -6.35 -6.24
C TYR A 230 -6.68 -4.85 -6.47
N VAL A 231 -6.22 -4.06 -5.52
CA VAL A 231 -6.34 -2.59 -5.51
C VAL A 231 -4.96 -1.97 -5.53
N ILE A 232 -4.72 -1.09 -6.48
CA ILE A 232 -3.48 -0.34 -6.59
C ILE A 232 -3.82 1.12 -6.27
N ALA A 233 -3.22 1.65 -5.22
CA ALA A 233 -3.35 3.06 -4.86
C ALA A 233 -2.46 3.93 -5.76
N SER A 234 -2.93 5.12 -6.08
CA SER A 234 -2.08 6.14 -6.67
C SER A 234 -1.11 6.73 -5.65
N ALA A 235 -0.09 7.42 -6.11
CA ALA A 235 0.96 7.99 -5.26
C ALA A 235 0.46 9.19 -4.45
N LEU A 236 1.02 9.36 -3.25
CA LEU A 236 0.95 10.64 -2.56
C LEU A 236 1.85 11.68 -3.26
N GLY A 237 3.04 11.26 -3.68
CA GLY A 237 4.00 12.08 -4.42
C GLY A 237 3.65 12.23 -5.90
N ARG A 238 4.65 12.06 -6.78
CA ARG A 238 4.48 12.27 -8.23
C ARG A 238 3.49 11.29 -8.85
N GLN A 239 2.50 11.82 -9.58
CA GLN A 239 1.56 11.02 -10.37
C GLN A 239 2.18 10.62 -11.71
N LEU A 240 1.91 9.39 -12.17
CA LEU A 240 2.24 8.88 -13.50
C LEU A 240 0.98 8.65 -14.36
N GLY A 241 -0.18 9.08 -13.86
CA GLY A 241 -1.48 9.07 -14.50
C GLY A 241 -2.17 10.43 -14.38
N ASN A 242 -3.50 10.39 -14.40
CA ASN A 242 -4.35 11.58 -14.28
C ASN A 242 -4.98 11.72 -12.89
N ASP A 243 -4.52 10.90 -11.92
CA ASP A 243 -5.01 10.98 -10.54
C ASP A 243 -4.46 12.22 -9.83
N THR A 244 -5.10 12.58 -8.75
CA THR A 244 -4.63 13.64 -7.85
C THR A 244 -3.75 13.04 -6.75
N HIS A 245 -2.96 13.88 -6.09
CA HIS A 245 -2.17 13.48 -4.90
C HIS A 245 -3.10 13.09 -3.76
N GLY A 246 -2.88 11.91 -3.15
CA GLY A 246 -3.82 11.43 -2.16
C GLY A 246 -3.38 10.16 -1.42
N TYR A 247 -4.35 9.58 -0.74
CA TYR A 247 -4.20 8.35 0.05
C TYR A 247 -5.51 7.54 -0.01
N THR A 248 -5.46 6.28 0.40
CA THR A 248 -6.65 5.42 0.43
C THR A 248 -7.14 5.24 1.87
N ILE A 249 -8.43 5.51 2.11
CA ILE A 249 -9.13 5.10 3.32
C ILE A 249 -9.69 3.71 3.06
N VAL A 250 -9.31 2.74 3.89
CA VAL A 250 -9.79 1.36 3.82
C VAL A 250 -10.71 1.11 5.00
N THR A 251 -11.97 0.83 4.71
CA THR A 251 -13.00 0.54 5.72
C THR A 251 -13.35 -0.94 5.69
N VAL A 252 -13.66 -1.50 6.87
CA VAL A 252 -14.22 -2.84 7.00
C VAL A 252 -15.57 -2.74 7.67
N GLU A 253 -16.62 -3.16 6.98
CA GLU A 253 -18.00 -3.09 7.47
C GLU A 253 -18.77 -4.34 7.07
N ASP A 254 -19.41 -4.98 8.04
CA ASP A 254 -20.21 -6.21 7.84
C ASP A 254 -19.44 -7.32 7.06
N GLY A 255 -18.15 -7.47 7.37
CA GLY A 255 -17.29 -8.45 6.72
C GLY A 255 -16.89 -8.08 5.28
N LYS A 256 -17.07 -6.84 4.86
CA LYS A 256 -16.68 -6.33 3.54
C LYS A 256 -15.59 -5.28 3.65
N VAL A 257 -14.63 -5.36 2.75
CA VAL A 257 -13.55 -4.37 2.62
C VAL A 257 -13.92 -3.39 1.51
N ALA A 258 -13.71 -2.09 1.76
CA ALA A 258 -13.87 -1.06 0.74
C ALA A 258 -12.73 -0.05 0.83
N GLY A 259 -12.09 0.22 -0.29
CA GLY A 259 -11.06 1.26 -0.44
C GLY A 259 -11.64 2.50 -1.13
N ARG A 260 -11.39 3.68 -0.58
CA ARG A 260 -11.72 4.96 -1.20
C ARG A 260 -10.47 5.83 -1.27
N TYR A 261 -10.02 6.13 -2.48
CA TYR A 261 -8.94 7.09 -2.70
C TYR A 261 -9.44 8.51 -2.45
N VAL A 262 -8.67 9.29 -1.68
CA VAL A 262 -9.01 10.65 -1.25
C VAL A 262 -7.85 11.57 -1.57
N THR A 263 -8.13 12.70 -2.21
CA THR A 263 -7.10 13.71 -2.50
C THR A 263 -6.73 14.52 -1.25
N VAL A 264 -5.44 14.85 -1.14
CA VAL A 264 -4.97 15.74 -0.06
C VAL A 264 -5.41 17.20 -0.27
N GLU A 265 -5.90 17.55 -1.46
CA GLU A 265 -6.34 18.91 -1.82
C GLU A 265 -7.83 19.15 -1.56
N GLU A 266 -8.63 18.09 -1.38
CA GLU A 266 -10.04 18.27 -0.99
C GLU A 266 -10.13 18.87 0.41
N MET A 267 -10.65 20.08 0.49
CA MET A 267 -11.09 20.62 1.77
C MET A 267 -12.34 19.85 2.20
N GLU A 268 -12.27 19.16 3.35
CA GLU A 268 -13.48 18.62 3.97
C GLU A 268 -14.43 19.78 4.21
N ASN A 269 -15.53 19.84 3.44
CA ASN A 269 -16.64 20.72 3.77
C ASN A 269 -17.20 20.21 5.09
N LYS A 270 -16.94 21.00 6.15
CA LYS A 270 -17.50 20.80 7.51
C LYS A 270 -19.02 20.89 7.49
#